data_13ee360851b2f92d142ca475aad60870
#
_entry.id   13ee360851b2f92d142ca475aad60870
#
_cell.length_a   1.000
_cell.length_b   1.000
_cell.length_c   1.000
_cell.angle_alpha   90.00
_cell.angle_beta   90.00
_cell.angle_gamma   90.00
#
_symmetry.space_group_name_H-M   'P 1'
#
loop_
_entity.id
_entity.type
_entity.pdbx_description
1 polymer ?
#
loop_
_entity_poly.entity_id
_entity_poly.type
_entity_poly.pdbx_seq_one_letter_code
_entity_poly.pdbx_strand_id
1 'polypeptide(L)'
;TPHVQGIMVEYPMVQARQCVVVSDAMPLDQAACVEPLAIALHAVARAGNLLGKRVFVSGAGPVGCLIAAVARLNGAASVAISDMEAFPLSVAVRLGADAAFKAADPALADLANGCEACFEASGSVGGMNTCLRSAAPGGTIVHVGFLGEEEVAYPINTMVIRKEVT
;
A
#
# COMPACT_ATOMS: atom_id res chain seq x y z
N THR A 1 11.81 -16.82 10.35
CA THR A 1 11.85 -16.26 11.73
C THR A 1 11.15 -17.22 12.66
N PRO A 2 11.77 -17.58 13.82
CA PRO A 2 11.10 -18.44 14.77
C PRO A 2 9.81 -17.75 15.25
N HIS A 3 8.70 -18.48 15.26
CA HIS A 3 7.48 -18.02 15.86
C HIS A 3 7.67 -17.92 17.38
N VAL A 4 7.44 -16.72 17.92
CA VAL A 4 7.35 -16.48 19.35
C VAL A 4 5.90 -16.16 19.70
N GLN A 5 5.52 -16.36 20.95
CA GLN A 5 4.17 -16.03 21.41
C GLN A 5 3.88 -14.54 21.15
N GLY A 6 2.71 -14.24 20.57
CA GLY A 6 2.26 -12.88 20.33
C GLY A 6 1.85 -12.15 21.61
N ILE A 7 1.50 -10.88 21.48
CA ILE A 7 1.13 -9.99 22.59
C ILE A 7 -0.38 -9.95 22.89
N MET A 8 -1.19 -10.80 22.25
CA MET A 8 -2.64 -10.90 22.52
C MET A 8 -2.89 -11.69 23.82
N VAL A 9 -2.41 -11.17 24.93
CA VAL A 9 -2.51 -11.71 26.28
C VAL A 9 -2.70 -10.56 27.27
N GLU A 10 -3.24 -10.84 28.47
CA GLU A 10 -3.49 -9.80 29.49
C GLU A 10 -2.18 -9.15 29.98
N TYR A 11 -1.11 -9.92 30.09
CA TYR A 11 0.19 -9.46 30.63
C TYR A 11 1.33 -9.89 29.70
N PRO A 12 1.54 -9.16 28.57
CA PRO A 12 2.62 -9.49 27.66
C PRO A 12 3.98 -9.17 28.26
N MET A 13 4.93 -10.08 28.12
CA MET A 13 6.34 -9.81 28.43
C MET A 13 7.08 -9.44 27.16
N VAL A 14 7.60 -8.22 27.09
CA VAL A 14 8.38 -7.71 25.95
C VAL A 14 9.72 -7.14 26.43
N GLN A 15 10.71 -7.12 25.56
CA GLN A 15 11.99 -6.51 25.87
C GLN A 15 11.83 -4.98 25.91
N ALA A 16 12.38 -4.32 26.92
CA ALA A 16 12.26 -2.87 27.08
C ALA A 16 12.71 -2.07 25.83
N ARG A 17 13.70 -2.58 25.10
CA ARG A 17 14.17 -1.97 23.84
C ARG A 17 13.15 -1.98 22.69
N GLN A 18 12.09 -2.77 22.81
CA GLN A 18 10.98 -2.83 21.84
C GLN A 18 9.85 -1.88 22.21
N CYS A 19 9.95 -1.25 23.38
CA CYS A 19 8.97 -0.27 23.84
C CYS A 19 9.39 1.14 23.42
N VAL A 20 8.44 1.86 22.80
CA VAL A 20 8.63 3.26 22.45
C VAL A 20 7.66 4.09 23.30
N VAL A 21 8.18 5.09 23.99
CA VAL A 21 7.35 6.00 24.80
C VAL A 21 6.62 6.92 23.83
N VAL A 22 5.31 7.00 23.96
CA VAL A 22 4.46 7.96 23.25
C VAL A 22 4.06 9.09 24.20
N SER A 23 3.72 10.26 23.65
CA SER A 23 3.25 11.39 24.44
C SER A 23 1.93 11.05 25.14
N ASP A 24 1.78 11.48 26.39
CA ASP A 24 0.52 11.38 27.15
C ASP A 24 -0.65 12.11 26.46
N ALA A 25 -0.36 13.07 25.59
CA ALA A 25 -1.35 13.78 24.79
C ALA A 25 -1.82 12.98 23.56
N MET A 26 -1.17 11.86 23.22
CA MET A 26 -1.56 11.03 22.07
C MET A 26 -2.68 10.07 22.46
N PRO A 27 -3.87 10.15 21.85
CA PRO A 27 -4.93 9.17 22.07
C PRO A 27 -4.48 7.76 21.69
N LEU A 28 -4.91 6.75 22.45
CA LEU A 28 -4.47 5.35 22.24
C LEU A 28 -4.91 4.78 20.90
N ASP A 29 -6.06 5.21 20.37
CA ASP A 29 -6.54 4.84 19.03
C ASP A 29 -5.63 5.38 17.92
N GLN A 30 -5.07 6.58 18.10
CA GLN A 30 -4.05 7.12 17.19
C GLN A 30 -2.72 6.40 17.37
N ALA A 31 -2.31 6.11 18.60
CA ALA A 31 -1.09 5.36 18.87
C ALA A 31 -1.13 3.96 18.21
N ALA A 32 -2.30 3.32 18.19
CA ALA A 32 -2.48 2.03 17.53
C ALA A 32 -2.23 2.07 16.00
N CYS A 33 -2.35 3.24 15.37
CA CYS A 33 -2.07 3.42 13.95
C CYS A 33 -0.57 3.55 13.62
N VAL A 34 0.30 3.71 14.61
CA VAL A 34 1.74 3.96 14.39
C VAL A 34 2.41 2.78 13.68
N GLU A 35 2.07 1.54 14.02
CA GLU A 35 2.63 0.35 13.38
C GLU A 35 2.27 0.29 11.88
N PRO A 36 0.99 0.27 11.46
CA PRO A 36 0.66 0.25 10.04
C PRO A 36 1.11 1.53 9.31
N LEU A 37 1.22 2.66 9.99
CA LEU A 37 1.80 3.88 9.42
C LEU A 37 3.29 3.72 9.13
N ALA A 38 4.04 3.05 9.99
CA ALA A 38 5.45 2.75 9.75
C ALA A 38 5.64 1.87 8.51
N ILE A 39 4.76 0.88 8.29
CA ILE A 39 4.73 0.07 7.05
C ILE A 39 4.49 0.96 5.83
N ALA A 40 3.50 1.87 5.89
CA ALA A 40 3.18 2.77 4.78
C ALA A 40 4.33 3.73 4.46
N LEU A 41 4.97 4.31 5.48
CA LEU A 41 6.15 5.17 5.32
C LEU A 41 7.31 4.41 4.68
N HIS A 42 7.57 3.17 5.12
CA HIS A 42 8.60 2.33 4.54
C HIS A 42 8.31 2.01 3.07
N ALA A 43 7.07 1.65 2.74
CA ALA A 43 6.65 1.36 1.38
C ALA A 43 6.85 2.58 0.46
N VAL A 44 6.42 3.76 0.89
CA VAL A 44 6.60 5.01 0.13
C VAL A 44 8.09 5.35 -0.03
N ALA A 45 8.90 5.17 1.01
CA ALA A 45 10.35 5.36 0.92
C ALA A 45 11.01 4.42 -0.10
N ARG A 46 10.52 3.18 -0.24
CA ARG A 46 10.98 2.22 -1.26
C ARG A 46 10.63 2.65 -2.68
N ALA A 47 9.52 3.34 -2.88
CA ALA A 47 9.14 3.90 -4.19
C ALA A 47 9.95 5.15 -4.58
N GLY A 48 10.70 5.71 -3.65
CA GLY A 48 11.52 6.90 -3.86
C GLY A 48 10.71 8.19 -3.88
N ASN A 49 11.16 9.18 -4.64
CA ASN A 49 10.50 10.48 -4.70
C ASN A 49 9.15 10.38 -5.45
N LEU A 50 8.08 10.80 -4.81
CA LEU A 50 6.72 10.81 -5.39
C LEU A 50 6.25 12.20 -5.85
N LEU A 51 7.06 13.24 -5.69
CA LEU A 51 6.69 14.60 -6.09
C LEU A 51 6.29 14.63 -7.58
N GLY A 52 5.07 15.06 -7.84
CA GLY A 52 4.51 15.20 -9.19
C GLY A 52 4.12 13.89 -9.88
N LYS A 53 4.29 12.73 -9.23
CA LYS A 53 3.96 11.42 -9.80
C LYS A 53 2.49 11.06 -9.62
N ARG A 54 1.97 10.27 -10.55
CA ARG A 54 0.69 9.58 -10.43
C ARG A 54 0.92 8.26 -9.71
N VAL A 55 0.15 8.03 -8.67
CA VAL A 55 0.27 6.88 -7.77
C VAL A 55 -0.99 6.02 -7.86
N PHE A 56 -0.81 4.71 -7.89
CA PHE A 56 -1.89 3.74 -7.76
C PHE A 56 -1.65 2.81 -6.56
N VAL A 57 -2.70 2.57 -5.78
CA VAL A 57 -2.69 1.63 -4.65
C VAL A 57 -3.76 0.56 -4.87
N SER A 58 -3.36 -0.69 -4.89
CA SER A 58 -4.27 -1.83 -4.90
C SER A 58 -4.47 -2.35 -3.48
N GLY A 59 -5.72 -2.29 -2.99
CA GLY A 59 -6.09 -2.59 -1.62
C GLY A 59 -6.27 -1.32 -0.77
N ALA A 60 -7.47 -1.09 -0.26
CA ALA A 60 -7.82 0.02 0.63
C ALA A 60 -7.97 -0.40 2.10
N GLY A 61 -7.30 -1.48 2.51
CA GLY A 61 -7.13 -1.83 3.91
C GLY A 61 -6.36 -0.74 4.69
N PRO A 62 -6.15 -0.90 6.00
CA PRO A 62 -5.47 0.11 6.82
C PRO A 62 -4.13 0.57 6.23
N VAL A 63 -3.30 -0.37 5.78
CA VAL A 63 -1.99 -0.05 5.18
C VAL A 63 -2.14 0.69 3.86
N GLY A 64 -3.04 0.23 2.97
CA GLY A 64 -3.25 0.89 1.67
C GLY A 64 -3.80 2.31 1.81
N CYS A 65 -4.74 2.55 2.72
CA CYS A 65 -5.23 3.88 3.04
C CYS A 65 -4.12 4.80 3.57
N LEU A 66 -3.25 4.29 4.44
CA LEU A 66 -2.11 5.05 4.96
C LEU A 66 -1.05 5.30 3.87
N ILE A 67 -0.80 4.35 2.96
CA ILE A 67 0.06 4.58 1.78
C ILE A 67 -0.49 5.73 0.94
N ALA A 68 -1.80 5.76 0.67
CA ALA A 68 -2.43 6.84 -0.08
C ALA A 68 -2.22 8.20 0.59
N ALA A 69 -2.44 8.29 1.91
CA ALA A 69 -2.22 9.50 2.69
C ALA A 69 -0.74 9.94 2.66
N VAL A 70 0.19 9.02 2.88
CA VAL A 70 1.63 9.31 2.86
C VAL A 70 2.09 9.73 1.47
N ALA A 71 1.58 9.10 0.40
CA ALA A 71 1.89 9.48 -0.98
C ALA A 71 1.45 10.92 -1.28
N ARG A 72 0.26 11.31 -0.82
CA ARG A 72 -0.21 12.71 -0.93
C ARG A 72 0.70 13.68 -0.20
N LEU A 73 1.07 13.37 1.05
CA LEU A 73 2.00 14.18 1.85
C LEU A 73 3.39 14.30 1.20
N ASN A 74 3.83 13.30 0.44
CA ASN A 74 5.06 13.32 -0.34
C ASN A 74 4.93 14.01 -1.70
N GLY A 75 3.81 14.68 -1.98
CA GLY A 75 3.63 15.51 -3.16
C GLY A 75 3.22 14.75 -4.42
N ALA A 76 2.63 13.56 -4.31
CA ALA A 76 2.04 12.88 -5.46
C ALA A 76 1.02 13.80 -6.17
N ALA A 77 1.09 13.88 -7.49
CA ALA A 77 0.17 14.68 -8.30
C ALA A 77 -1.25 14.13 -8.25
N SER A 78 -1.38 12.82 -8.23
CA SER A 78 -2.66 12.13 -8.01
C SER A 78 -2.44 10.78 -7.36
N VAL A 79 -3.43 10.34 -6.56
CA VAL A 79 -3.47 9.03 -5.92
C VAL A 79 -4.80 8.36 -6.25
N ALA A 80 -4.73 7.26 -7.00
CA ALA A 80 -5.86 6.37 -7.24
C ALA A 80 -5.74 5.12 -6.35
N ILE A 81 -6.86 4.62 -5.86
CA ILE A 81 -6.90 3.42 -5.02
C ILE A 81 -8.02 2.47 -5.45
N SER A 82 -7.82 1.17 -5.33
CA SER A 82 -8.87 0.19 -5.59
C SER A 82 -9.04 -0.81 -4.46
N ASP A 83 -10.28 -1.27 -4.28
CA ASP A 83 -10.63 -2.32 -3.30
C ASP A 83 -11.91 -3.05 -3.74
N MET A 84 -12.17 -4.20 -3.17
CA MET A 84 -13.43 -4.93 -3.35
C MET A 84 -14.58 -4.29 -2.58
N GLU A 85 -14.28 -3.67 -1.43
CA GLU A 85 -15.27 -3.15 -0.50
C GLU A 85 -15.44 -1.62 -0.59
N ALA A 86 -16.68 -1.15 -0.48
CA ALA A 86 -17.00 0.27 -0.60
C ALA A 86 -16.57 1.08 0.64
N PHE A 87 -16.68 0.49 1.82
CA PHE A 87 -16.36 1.19 3.06
C PHE A 87 -14.88 1.60 3.13
N PRO A 88 -13.89 0.71 2.91
CA PRO A 88 -12.49 1.09 2.85
C PRO A 88 -12.19 2.17 1.80
N LEU A 89 -12.81 2.10 0.63
CA LEU A 89 -12.67 3.12 -0.42
C LEU A 89 -13.13 4.50 0.08
N SER A 90 -14.23 4.57 0.82
CA SER A 90 -14.71 5.81 1.41
C SER A 90 -13.73 6.39 2.46
N VAL A 91 -13.02 5.54 3.18
CA VAL A 91 -11.96 5.95 4.10
C VAL A 91 -10.76 6.50 3.33
N ALA A 92 -10.34 5.82 2.27
CA ALA A 92 -9.21 6.25 1.45
C ALA A 92 -9.43 7.64 0.84
N VAL A 93 -10.62 7.94 0.34
CA VAL A 93 -10.99 9.27 -0.17
C VAL A 93 -10.86 10.33 0.91
N ARG A 94 -11.35 10.06 2.13
CA ARG A 94 -11.21 10.99 3.27
C ARG A 94 -9.75 11.23 3.67
N LEU A 95 -8.88 10.26 3.41
CA LEU A 95 -7.45 10.34 3.69
C LEU A 95 -6.62 10.92 2.53
N GLY A 96 -7.27 11.34 1.43
CA GLY A 96 -6.63 12.08 0.36
C GLY A 96 -6.41 11.32 -0.94
N ALA A 97 -7.04 10.16 -1.15
CA ALA A 97 -7.11 9.55 -2.48
C ALA A 97 -8.01 10.40 -3.40
N ASP A 98 -7.53 10.73 -4.59
CA ASP A 98 -8.24 11.54 -5.57
C ASP A 98 -9.32 10.73 -6.31
N ALA A 99 -9.09 9.43 -6.48
CA ALA A 99 -10.02 8.52 -7.13
C ALA A 99 -10.02 7.16 -6.42
N ALA A 100 -11.21 6.58 -6.29
CA ALA A 100 -11.41 5.28 -5.64
C ALA A 100 -12.28 4.39 -6.54
N PHE A 101 -11.81 3.17 -6.81
CA PHE A 101 -12.44 2.25 -7.74
C PHE A 101 -12.76 0.92 -7.06
N LYS A 102 -13.87 0.31 -7.42
CA LYS A 102 -14.06 -1.12 -7.16
C LYS A 102 -13.03 -1.92 -7.97
N ALA A 103 -12.52 -3.02 -7.40
CA ALA A 103 -11.48 -3.84 -8.05
C ALA A 103 -11.90 -4.39 -9.43
N ALA A 104 -13.19 -4.56 -9.67
CA ALA A 104 -13.77 -4.98 -10.96
C ALA A 104 -14.20 -3.83 -11.86
N ASP A 105 -13.95 -2.57 -11.48
CA ASP A 105 -14.40 -1.40 -12.25
C ASP A 105 -13.64 -1.32 -13.57
N PRO A 106 -14.35 -1.28 -14.73
CA PRO A 106 -13.72 -1.11 -16.04
C PRO A 106 -12.86 0.17 -16.15
N ALA A 107 -13.20 1.23 -15.39
CA ALA A 107 -12.44 2.48 -15.37
C ALA A 107 -11.00 2.33 -14.85
N LEU A 108 -10.67 1.21 -14.17
CA LEU A 108 -9.27 0.88 -13.86
C LEU A 108 -8.40 0.74 -15.13
N ALA A 109 -9.00 0.44 -16.28
CA ALA A 109 -8.29 0.38 -17.55
C ALA A 109 -7.72 1.77 -17.97
N ASP A 110 -8.34 2.86 -17.53
CA ASP A 110 -7.89 4.23 -17.83
C ASP A 110 -6.58 4.57 -17.11
N LEU A 111 -6.24 3.81 -16.06
CA LEU A 111 -4.96 3.92 -15.38
C LEU A 111 -3.82 3.17 -16.10
N ALA A 112 -4.12 2.41 -17.15
CA ALA A 112 -3.12 1.58 -17.83
C ALA A 112 -1.93 2.41 -18.32
N ASN A 113 -0.72 1.95 -17.96
CA ASN A 113 0.55 2.61 -18.27
C ASN A 113 0.64 4.07 -17.76
N GLY A 114 -0.15 4.43 -16.75
CA GLY A 114 -0.29 5.81 -16.32
C GLY A 114 0.37 6.16 -15.00
N CYS A 115 0.71 5.18 -14.16
CA CYS A 115 1.17 5.44 -12.80
C CYS A 115 2.68 5.21 -12.67
N GLU A 116 3.40 6.23 -12.23
CA GLU A 116 4.85 6.15 -12.03
C GLU A 116 5.24 5.39 -10.76
N ALA A 117 4.29 5.23 -9.81
CA ALA A 117 4.46 4.37 -8.65
C ALA A 117 3.16 3.60 -8.36
N CYS A 118 3.28 2.29 -8.15
CA CYS A 118 2.18 1.43 -7.80
C CYS A 118 2.50 0.68 -6.50
N PHE A 119 1.49 0.55 -5.63
CA PHE A 119 1.61 -0.17 -4.36
C PHE A 119 0.61 -1.33 -4.34
N GLU A 120 1.11 -2.54 -4.24
CA GLU A 120 0.27 -3.71 -4.04
C GLU A 120 0.11 -3.96 -2.54
N ALA A 121 -1.04 -3.61 -1.98
CA ALA A 121 -1.38 -3.72 -0.56
C ALA A 121 -2.63 -4.61 -0.30
N SER A 122 -3.11 -5.30 -1.35
CA SER A 122 -4.27 -6.19 -1.22
C SER A 122 -3.88 -7.62 -0.85
N GLY A 123 -2.62 -8.03 -1.09
CA GLY A 123 -2.16 -9.39 -0.96
C GLY A 123 -2.87 -10.35 -1.93
N SER A 124 -3.22 -9.88 -3.13
CA SER A 124 -3.92 -10.69 -4.12
C SER A 124 -3.23 -10.69 -5.49
N VAL A 125 -3.33 -11.81 -6.19
CA VAL A 125 -2.85 -11.93 -7.58
C VAL A 125 -3.56 -10.91 -8.50
N GLY A 126 -4.85 -10.67 -8.26
CA GLY A 126 -5.63 -9.67 -8.99
C GLY A 126 -5.08 -8.26 -8.82
N GLY A 127 -4.75 -7.89 -7.56
CA GLY A 127 -4.15 -6.61 -7.23
C GLY A 127 -2.75 -6.44 -7.83
N MET A 128 -1.92 -7.48 -7.74
CA MET A 128 -0.61 -7.52 -8.38
C MET A 128 -0.71 -7.26 -9.89
N ASN A 129 -1.60 -7.98 -10.57
CA ASN A 129 -1.81 -7.82 -12.01
C ASN A 129 -2.35 -6.42 -12.37
N THR A 130 -3.17 -5.83 -11.49
CA THR A 130 -3.66 -4.46 -11.70
C THR A 130 -2.50 -3.45 -11.56
N CYS A 131 -1.65 -3.59 -10.56
CA CYS A 131 -0.43 -2.76 -10.44
C CYS A 131 0.45 -2.87 -11.68
N LEU A 132 0.70 -4.08 -12.19
CA LEU A 132 1.48 -4.30 -13.40
C LEU A 132 0.88 -3.61 -14.65
N ARG A 133 -0.45 -3.66 -14.79
CA ARG A 133 -1.12 -2.97 -15.91
C ARG A 133 -1.05 -1.45 -15.76
N SER A 134 -1.25 -0.94 -14.55
CA SER A 134 -1.28 0.49 -14.25
C SER A 134 0.09 1.15 -14.29
N ALA A 135 1.17 0.42 -13.99
CA ALA A 135 2.52 0.96 -13.98
C ALA A 135 2.92 1.52 -15.34
N ALA A 136 3.43 2.75 -15.33
CA ALA A 136 4.05 3.39 -16.49
C ALA A 136 5.34 2.67 -16.87
N PRO A 137 5.82 2.78 -18.12
CA PRO A 137 7.19 2.41 -18.46
C PRO A 137 8.20 3.13 -17.56
N GLY A 138 9.16 2.38 -16.98
CA GLY A 138 10.11 2.90 -15.98
C GLY A 138 9.50 3.15 -14.60
N GLY A 139 8.25 2.76 -14.37
CA GLY A 139 7.57 2.92 -13.09
C GLY A 139 8.07 1.93 -12.03
N THR A 140 7.75 2.22 -10.78
CA THR A 140 8.10 1.39 -9.62
C THR A 140 6.86 0.68 -9.09
N ILE A 141 6.99 -0.62 -8.78
CA ILE A 141 5.95 -1.38 -8.07
C ILE A 141 6.52 -1.83 -6.72
N VAL A 142 5.83 -1.47 -5.65
CA VAL A 142 6.18 -1.92 -4.30
C VAL A 142 5.13 -2.94 -3.83
N HIS A 143 5.56 -4.17 -3.63
CA HIS A 143 4.73 -5.21 -3.03
C HIS A 143 4.77 -5.09 -1.52
N VAL A 144 3.62 -4.86 -0.92
CA VAL A 144 3.40 -4.71 0.52
C VAL A 144 2.49 -5.82 1.05
N GLY A 145 1.50 -6.20 0.24
CA GLY A 145 0.58 -7.29 0.55
C GLY A 145 1.28 -8.65 0.52
N PHE A 146 0.90 -9.53 1.43
CA PHE A 146 1.39 -10.90 1.48
C PHE A 146 0.50 -11.81 0.62
N LEU A 147 1.08 -12.38 -0.44
CA LEU A 147 0.36 -13.25 -1.40
C LEU A 147 0.21 -14.71 -0.94
N GLY A 148 0.55 -15.01 0.31
CA GLY A 148 0.58 -16.37 0.83
C GLY A 148 1.88 -17.11 0.51
N GLU A 149 1.86 -18.45 0.70
CA GLU A 149 3.02 -19.31 0.46
C GLU A 149 3.01 -19.99 -0.91
N GLU A 150 1.98 -19.75 -1.71
CA GLU A 150 1.84 -20.34 -3.04
C GLU A 150 2.73 -19.63 -4.06
N GLU A 151 3.25 -20.39 -5.01
CA GLU A 151 3.95 -19.83 -6.18
C GLU A 151 2.95 -19.08 -7.05
N VAL A 152 3.27 -17.80 -7.33
CA VAL A 152 2.44 -16.94 -8.18
C VAL A 152 3.13 -16.71 -9.51
N ALA A 153 2.42 -16.97 -10.62
CA ALA A 153 2.92 -16.65 -11.94
C ALA A 153 3.08 -15.12 -12.11
N TYR A 154 4.30 -14.70 -12.39
CA TYR A 154 4.62 -13.29 -12.61
C TYR A 154 4.98 -13.07 -14.09
N PRO A 155 4.29 -12.19 -14.83
CA PRO A 155 4.50 -12.03 -16.27
C PRO A 155 5.76 -11.20 -16.58
N ILE A 156 6.94 -11.74 -16.25
CA ILE A 156 8.22 -11.05 -16.34
C ILE A 156 8.48 -10.48 -17.73
N ASN A 157 8.37 -11.33 -18.78
CA ASN A 157 8.73 -10.92 -20.14
C ASN A 157 7.78 -9.87 -20.73
N THR A 158 6.49 -10.01 -20.47
CA THR A 158 5.47 -9.18 -21.13
C THR A 158 5.13 -7.90 -20.37
N MET A 159 5.34 -7.87 -19.07
CA MET A 159 4.96 -6.73 -18.23
C MET A 159 6.18 -6.07 -17.55
N VAL A 160 7.08 -6.85 -16.98
CA VAL A 160 8.21 -6.29 -16.23
C VAL A 160 9.31 -5.83 -17.17
N ILE A 161 9.86 -6.72 -18.02
CA ILE A 161 10.99 -6.38 -18.91
C ILE A 161 10.58 -5.34 -19.95
N ARG A 162 9.42 -5.52 -20.62
CA ARG A 162 9.00 -4.58 -21.68
C ARG A 162 8.69 -3.17 -21.16
N LYS A 163 8.31 -3.03 -19.90
CA LYS A 163 8.03 -1.73 -19.26
C LYS A 163 9.22 -1.21 -18.45
N GLU A 164 10.28 -1.99 -18.29
CA GLU A 164 11.42 -1.64 -17.42
C GLU A 164 10.99 -1.30 -15.99
N VAL A 165 9.99 -2.03 -15.47
CA VAL A 165 9.43 -1.78 -14.13
C VAL A 165 10.42 -2.28 -13.07
N THR A 166 10.61 -1.49 -12.04
CA THR A 166 11.47 -1.79 -10.88
C THR A 166 10.64 -2.16 -9.66
#